data_7afe7ea8a60533c4abe28cc612a8d0d6
#
_entry.id   7afe7ea8a60533c4abe28cc612a8d0d6
#
_cell.length_a   1.000
_cell.length_b   1.000
_cell.length_c   1.000
_cell.angle_alpha   90.00
_cell.angle_beta   90.00
_cell.angle_gamma   90.00
#
_symmetry.space_group_name_H-M   'P 1'
#
loop_
_entity.id
_entity.type
_entity.pdbx_description
1 polymer ?
#
loop_
_entity_poly.entity_id
_entity_poly.type
_entity_poly.pdbx_seq_one_letter_code
_entity_poly.pdbx_strand_id
1 'polypeptide(L)'
;MIDFSKVCSNALVRLCDQMDDLPWRFEHKDLAVIDVPNPITVAHQVGQYEVRYNDHVNRDMFTITVCFFTTTSATIDYIRSILKERETKNG
;
A
#
# COMPACT_ATOMS: atom_id res chain seq x y z
N MET A 1 1.43 17.74 2.38
CA MET A 1 0.77 17.24 3.62
C MET A 1 -0.38 16.31 3.26
N ILE A 2 -0.46 15.17 3.93
CA ILE A 2 -1.53 14.21 3.67
C ILE A 2 -2.80 14.65 4.40
N ASP A 3 -3.91 14.65 3.69
CA ASP A 3 -5.22 14.96 4.28
C ASP A 3 -5.86 13.68 4.80
N PHE A 4 -5.88 13.51 6.11
CA PHE A 4 -6.43 12.32 6.75
C PHE A 4 -7.92 12.43 7.09
N SER A 5 -8.59 13.48 6.64
CA SER A 5 -9.99 13.72 7.01
C SER A 5 -10.94 12.61 6.55
N LYS A 6 -10.60 11.92 5.49
CA LYS A 6 -11.43 10.84 4.93
C LYS A 6 -11.13 9.48 5.53
N VAL A 7 -10.09 9.37 6.33
CA VAL A 7 -9.64 8.09 6.90
C VAL A 7 -10.08 8.00 8.35
N CYS A 8 -10.81 6.95 8.69
CA CYS A 8 -11.26 6.72 10.07
C CYS A 8 -10.35 5.74 10.83
N SER A 9 -9.57 4.94 10.12
CA SER A 9 -8.69 3.96 10.75
C SER A 9 -7.43 4.62 11.29
N ASN A 10 -7.25 4.59 12.60
CA ASN A 10 -6.04 5.11 13.22
C ASN A 10 -4.79 4.35 12.78
N ALA A 11 -4.95 3.06 12.48
CA ALA A 11 -3.84 2.24 12.00
C ALA A 11 -3.37 2.70 10.61
N LEU A 12 -4.30 3.00 9.71
CA LEU A 12 -3.96 3.51 8.39
C LEU A 12 -3.33 4.89 8.46
N VAL A 13 -3.84 5.76 9.32
CA VAL A 13 -3.27 7.09 9.52
C VAL A 13 -1.81 6.96 9.98
N ARG A 14 -1.56 6.07 10.93
CA ARG A 14 -0.21 5.83 11.44
C ARG A 14 0.73 5.31 10.37
N LEU A 15 0.25 4.38 9.57
CA LEU A 15 1.03 3.81 8.47
C LEU A 15 1.38 4.87 7.43
N CYS A 16 0.39 5.60 6.97
CA CYS A 16 0.59 6.63 5.94
C CYS A 16 1.47 7.77 6.44
N ASP A 17 1.35 8.13 7.70
CA ASP A 17 2.18 9.18 8.30
C ASP A 17 3.66 8.78 8.33
N GLN A 18 3.94 7.51 8.59
CA GLN A 18 5.32 7.00 8.58
C GLN A 18 5.87 6.84 7.17
N MET A 19 5.02 6.91 6.17
CA MET A 19 5.39 6.80 4.76
C MET A 19 4.89 8.02 3.98
N ASP A 20 5.02 9.21 4.55
CA ASP A 20 4.48 10.45 3.99
C ASP A 20 5.21 10.89 2.72
N ASP A 21 6.32 10.24 2.39
CA ASP A 21 7.06 10.45 1.14
C ASP A 21 6.33 9.83 -0.08
N LEU A 22 5.30 9.03 0.15
CA LEU A 22 4.57 8.37 -0.93
C LEU A 22 3.29 9.12 -1.29
N PRO A 23 2.85 9.02 -2.56
CA PRO A 23 1.64 9.71 -3.03
C PRO A 23 0.37 8.95 -2.63
N TRP A 24 -0.08 9.16 -1.41
CA TRP A 24 -1.27 8.50 -0.90
C TRP A 24 -2.55 9.14 -1.40
N ARG A 25 -3.53 8.31 -1.72
CA ARG A 25 -4.90 8.70 -2.04
C ARG A 25 -5.85 7.83 -1.21
N PHE A 26 -6.84 8.46 -0.60
CA PHE A 26 -7.79 7.73 0.25
C PHE A 26 -9.10 7.52 -0.48
N GLU A 27 -9.39 6.25 -0.79
CA GLU A 27 -10.61 5.85 -1.50
C GLU A 27 -11.77 5.68 -0.56
N HIS A 28 -11.49 5.28 0.67
CA HIS A 28 -12.49 4.92 1.65
C HIS A 28 -11.91 5.11 3.04
N LYS A 29 -12.78 5.14 4.05
CA LYS A 29 -12.34 5.34 5.44
C LYS A 29 -11.33 4.30 5.94
N ASP A 30 -11.34 3.11 5.35
CA ASP A 30 -10.44 2.02 5.72
C ASP A 30 -9.50 1.62 4.59
N LEU A 31 -9.45 2.39 3.52
CA LEU A 31 -8.74 2.02 2.30
C LEU A 31 -7.89 3.16 1.77
N ALA A 32 -6.58 2.94 1.71
CA ALA A 32 -5.63 3.89 1.15
C ALA A 32 -4.97 3.29 -0.09
N VAL A 33 -4.61 4.13 -1.03
CA VAL A 33 -3.97 3.72 -2.29
C VAL A 33 -2.70 4.54 -2.47
N ILE A 34 -1.60 3.86 -2.80
CA ILE A 34 -0.40 4.53 -3.25
C ILE A 34 -0.59 4.80 -4.74
N ASP A 35 -0.76 6.07 -5.09
CA ASP A 35 -1.17 6.50 -6.43
C ASP A 35 0.03 6.58 -7.38
N VAL A 36 0.50 5.42 -7.80
CA VAL A 36 1.59 5.25 -8.76
C VAL A 36 1.03 4.52 -9.99
N PRO A 37 1.79 4.45 -11.10
CA PRO A 37 1.27 3.80 -12.32
C PRO A 37 0.73 2.39 -12.12
N ASN A 38 1.30 1.64 -11.20
CA ASN A 38 0.76 0.34 -10.80
C ASN A 38 0.39 0.44 -9.32
N PRO A 39 -0.85 0.86 -8.99
CA PRO A 39 -1.20 1.22 -7.62
C PRO A 39 -1.10 0.07 -6.63
N ILE A 40 -0.72 0.44 -5.40
CA ILE A 40 -0.71 -0.48 -4.27
C ILE A 40 -1.83 -0.06 -3.33
N THR A 41 -2.73 -0.98 -3.03
CA THR A 41 -3.87 -0.72 -2.17
C THR A 41 -3.59 -1.27 -0.77
N VAL A 42 -3.86 -0.47 0.24
CA VAL A 42 -3.68 -0.88 1.64
C VAL A 42 -4.97 -0.64 2.38
N ALA A 43 -5.51 -1.71 2.96
CA ALA A 43 -6.69 -1.64 3.81
C ALA A 43 -6.34 -2.08 5.22
N HIS A 44 -7.11 -1.65 6.19
CA HIS A 44 -6.96 -2.12 7.56
C HIS A 44 -8.32 -2.49 8.11
N GLN A 45 -8.51 -3.77 8.40
CA GLN A 45 -9.75 -4.32 8.93
C GLN A 45 -9.45 -5.46 9.90
N VAL A 46 -10.22 -5.53 10.96
CA VAL A 46 -10.16 -6.62 11.94
C VAL A 46 -8.73 -6.84 12.47
N GLY A 47 -8.03 -5.73 12.76
CA GLY A 47 -6.69 -5.79 13.34
C GLY A 47 -5.58 -6.20 12.38
N GLN A 48 -5.86 -6.22 11.07
CA GLN A 48 -4.87 -6.61 10.07
C GLN A 48 -4.77 -5.58 8.96
N TYR A 49 -3.55 -5.43 8.43
CA TYR A 49 -3.31 -4.69 7.20
C TYR A 49 -3.38 -5.65 6.03
N GLU A 50 -4.09 -5.27 4.98
CA GLU A 50 -4.15 -6.02 3.73
C GLU A 50 -3.46 -5.19 2.65
N VAL A 51 -2.39 -5.71 2.06
CA VAL A 51 -1.67 -5.07 0.97
C VAL A 51 -2.01 -5.80 -0.31
N ARG A 52 -2.52 -5.08 -1.30
CA ARG A 52 -2.95 -5.66 -2.58
C ARG A 52 -2.35 -4.87 -3.73
N TYR A 53 -1.82 -5.58 -4.71
CA TYR A 53 -1.25 -4.96 -5.90
C TYR A 53 -1.22 -5.94 -7.06
N ASN A 54 -1.09 -5.42 -8.27
CA ASN A 54 -0.94 -6.24 -9.47
C ASN A 54 0.53 -6.54 -9.69
N ASP A 55 0.82 -7.81 -9.89
CA ASP A 55 2.17 -8.27 -10.19
C ASP A 55 2.17 -8.79 -11.63
N HIS A 56 2.94 -8.11 -12.50
CA HIS A 56 3.02 -8.50 -13.91
C HIS A 56 3.96 -9.67 -14.08
N VAL A 57 3.39 -10.81 -14.49
CA VAL A 57 4.18 -12.00 -14.78
C VAL A 57 4.75 -11.91 -16.20
N ASN A 58 3.93 -11.44 -17.16
CA ASN A 58 4.36 -11.17 -18.52
C ASN A 58 3.39 -10.15 -19.16
N ARG A 59 3.56 -9.90 -20.47
CA ARG A 59 2.77 -8.88 -21.18
C ARG A 59 1.26 -9.07 -21.07
N ASP A 60 0.81 -10.30 -21.10
CA ASP A 60 -0.61 -10.62 -21.20
C ASP A 60 -1.18 -11.15 -19.90
N MET A 61 -0.33 -11.37 -18.91
CA MET A 61 -0.76 -11.96 -17.65
C MET A 61 -0.28 -11.12 -16.47
N PHE A 62 -1.22 -10.78 -15.61
CA PHE A 62 -0.88 -10.19 -14.33
C PHE A 62 -1.67 -10.92 -13.25
N THR A 63 -1.05 -11.02 -12.09
CA THR A 63 -1.61 -11.69 -10.93
C THR A 63 -1.85 -10.65 -9.85
N ILE A 64 -2.99 -10.74 -9.16
CA ILE A 64 -3.24 -9.89 -8.00
C ILE A 64 -2.60 -10.58 -6.80
N THR A 65 -1.67 -9.90 -6.16
CA THR A 65 -1.03 -10.38 -4.94
C THR A 65 -1.67 -9.71 -3.75
N VAL A 66 -2.05 -10.51 -2.75
CA VAL A 66 -2.67 -10.03 -1.51
C VAL A 66 -1.89 -10.60 -0.35
N CYS A 67 -1.41 -9.72 0.53
CA CYS A 67 -0.68 -10.12 1.73
C CYS A 67 -1.27 -9.46 2.97
N PHE A 68 -1.21 -10.15 4.09
CA PHE A 68 -1.77 -9.67 5.35
C PHE A 68 -0.67 -9.52 6.39
N PHE A 69 -0.75 -8.45 7.17
CA PHE A 69 0.21 -8.16 8.22
C PHE A 69 -0.51 -7.67 9.47
N THR A 70 0.03 -8.01 10.63
CA THR A 70 -0.56 -7.59 11.91
C THR A 70 0.13 -6.37 12.51
N THR A 71 1.28 -5.97 11.99
CA THR A 71 2.03 -4.82 12.52
C THR A 71 2.27 -3.78 11.44
N THR A 72 2.36 -2.53 11.87
CA THR A 72 2.68 -1.42 10.98
C THR A 72 4.08 -1.58 10.38
N SER A 73 5.03 -2.00 11.21
CA SER A 73 6.42 -2.17 10.79
C SER A 73 6.57 -3.19 9.66
N ALA A 74 5.93 -4.36 9.80
CA ALA A 74 5.99 -5.40 8.78
C ALA A 74 5.34 -4.94 7.48
N THR A 75 4.24 -4.19 7.58
CA THR A 75 3.55 -3.65 6.41
C THR A 75 4.42 -2.65 5.66
N ILE A 76 5.07 -1.74 6.40
CA ILE A 76 5.97 -0.74 5.81
C ILE A 76 7.12 -1.42 5.08
N ASP A 77 7.76 -2.40 5.73
CA ASP A 77 8.89 -3.12 5.14
C ASP A 77 8.48 -3.81 3.84
N TYR A 78 7.30 -4.41 3.83
CA TYR A 78 6.80 -5.10 2.65
C TYR A 78 6.53 -4.14 1.50
N ILE A 79 5.86 -3.03 1.77
CA ILE A 79 5.56 -2.03 0.74
C ILE A 79 6.84 -1.45 0.16
N ARG A 80 7.81 -1.12 1.01
CA ARG A 80 9.08 -0.58 0.53
C ARG A 80 9.85 -1.60 -0.30
N SER A 81 9.74 -2.90 0.02
CA SER A 81 10.38 -3.95 -0.77
C SER A 81 9.78 -4.06 -2.17
N ILE A 82 8.44 -3.90 -2.29
CA ILE A 82 7.76 -3.89 -3.59
C ILE A 82 8.28 -2.73 -4.44
N LEU A 83 8.33 -1.54 -3.87
CA LEU A 83 8.75 -0.35 -4.59
C LEU A 83 10.21 -0.43 -5.01
N LYS A 84 11.05 -0.94 -4.14
CA LYS A 84 12.47 -1.13 -4.43
C LYS A 84 12.69 -2.15 -5.54
N GLU A 85 11.94 -3.24 -5.52
CA GLU A 85 12.02 -4.26 -6.55
C GLU A 85 11.62 -3.70 -7.92
N ARG A 86 10.59 -2.85 -7.94
CA ARG A 86 10.15 -2.18 -9.18
C ARG A 86 11.23 -1.27 -9.76
N GLU A 87 11.92 -0.53 -8.91
CA GLU A 87 13.03 0.32 -9.33
C GLU A 87 14.15 -0.51 -9.97
N THR A 88 14.48 -1.65 -9.37
CA THR A 88 15.54 -2.53 -9.84
C THR A 88 15.21 -3.10 -11.21
N LYS A 89 13.94 -3.49 -11.41
CA LYS A 89 13.50 -4.08 -12.68
C LYS A 89 13.46 -3.06 -13.81
N ASN A 90 13.26 -1.79 -13.50
CA ASN A 90 13.17 -0.72 -14.47
C ASN A 90 14.51 -0.04 -14.74
N GLY A 91 15.50 -0.40 -13.96
CA GLY A 91 16.84 0.14 -14.12
C GLY A 91 17.69 -0.74 -15.04
#